data_ade066b7d42dba72f5b90e2161d1a614
#
_entry.id   ade066b7d42dba72f5b90e2161d1a614
#
_cell.length_a   1.000
_cell.length_b   1.000
_cell.length_c   1.000
_cell.angle_alpha   90.00
_cell.angle_beta   90.00
_cell.angle_gamma   90.00
#
_symmetry.space_group_name_H-M   'P 1'
#
loop_
_entity.id
_entity.type
_entity.pdbx_description
1 polymer ?
#
loop_
_entity_poly.entity_id
_entity_poly.type
_entity_poly.pdbx_seq_one_letter_code
_entity_poly.pdbx_strand_id
1 'polypeptide(L)'
;MLVDKDQDAFLSTCLESTALVLGITLIKAVKMFTARRLFVRWRRALCTHIQGIYLHGINFYKLSVFNEEIDNPDQRITADVNSLVTTYGGLVSDDLFILPIATGYYAYKVQMNILNF
;
A
#
# COMPACT_ATOMS: atom_id res chain seq x y z
N MET A 1 41.36 5.82 29.46
CA MET A 1 41.33 4.42 28.99
C MET A 1 39.95 3.75 29.08
N LEU A 2 39.11 3.95 30.09
CA LEU A 2 37.74 3.46 30.13
C LEU A 2 36.80 4.32 29.29
N VAL A 3 37.02 5.63 29.23
CA VAL A 3 36.16 6.62 28.51
C VAL A 3 36.26 6.46 26.98
N ASP A 4 37.41 6.09 26.44
CA ASP A 4 37.58 5.90 24.98
C ASP A 4 36.83 4.66 24.47
N LYS A 5 36.79 3.59 25.27
CA LYS A 5 36.08 2.36 24.90
C LYS A 5 34.57 2.52 24.90
N ASP A 6 34.05 3.38 25.77
CA ASP A 6 32.62 3.72 25.79
C ASP A 6 32.23 4.63 24.62
N GLN A 7 33.13 5.48 24.14
CA GLN A 7 32.88 6.36 22.98
C GLN A 7 32.82 5.55 21.67
N ASP A 8 33.71 4.60 21.46
CA ASP A 8 33.73 3.74 20.27
C ASP A 8 32.48 2.84 20.21
N ALA A 9 32.09 2.27 21.35
CA ALA A 9 30.87 1.49 21.47
C ALA A 9 29.61 2.34 21.21
N PHE A 10 29.59 3.57 21.70
CA PHE A 10 28.48 4.51 21.44
C PHE A 10 28.39 4.90 19.96
N LEU A 11 29.52 5.25 19.33
CA LEU A 11 29.57 5.60 17.92
C LEU A 11 29.13 4.44 17.01
N SER A 12 29.58 3.22 17.29
CA SER A 12 29.16 2.04 16.52
C SER A 12 27.67 1.79 16.62
N THR A 13 27.09 1.88 17.82
CA THR A 13 25.66 1.72 18.04
C THR A 13 24.84 2.82 17.33
N CYS A 14 25.31 4.05 17.34
CA CYS A 14 24.70 5.16 16.62
C CYS A 14 24.72 4.94 15.10
N LEU A 15 25.84 4.47 14.56
CA LEU A 15 25.98 4.16 13.14
C LEU A 15 25.05 3.01 12.71
N GLU A 16 25.00 1.93 13.47
CA GLU A 16 24.10 0.81 13.21
C GLU A 16 22.63 1.24 13.25
N SER A 17 22.25 1.99 14.27
CA SER A 17 20.88 2.51 14.41
C SER A 17 20.50 3.44 13.24
N THR A 18 21.43 4.31 12.83
CA THR A 18 21.20 5.21 11.69
C THR A 18 21.08 4.44 10.39
N ALA A 19 21.93 3.44 10.16
CA ALA A 19 21.87 2.59 8.98
C ALA A 19 20.54 1.81 8.90
N LEU A 20 20.05 1.28 10.03
CA LEU A 20 18.77 0.60 10.10
C LEU A 20 17.60 1.54 9.78
N VAL A 21 17.59 2.74 10.34
CA VAL A 21 16.55 3.74 10.08
C VAL A 21 16.55 4.15 8.61
N LEU A 22 17.72 4.38 8.01
CA LEU A 22 17.83 4.68 6.58
C LEU A 22 17.32 3.52 5.72
N GLY A 23 17.68 2.28 6.05
CA GLY A 23 17.19 1.09 5.35
C GLY A 23 15.67 0.97 5.37
N ILE A 24 15.06 1.11 6.55
CA ILE A 24 13.62 1.07 6.72
C ILE A 24 12.92 2.20 5.93
N THR A 25 13.50 3.40 5.96
CA THR A 25 12.95 4.56 5.25
C THR A 25 12.98 4.36 3.73
N LEU A 26 14.06 3.80 3.19
CA LEU A 26 14.18 3.44 1.78
C LEU A 26 13.12 2.41 1.36
N ILE A 27 12.96 1.35 2.13
CA ILE A 27 11.94 0.32 1.86
C ILE A 27 10.54 0.93 1.86
N LYS A 28 10.22 1.78 2.84
CA LYS A 28 8.93 2.50 2.89
C LYS A 28 8.73 3.42 1.68
N ALA A 29 9.76 4.12 1.25
CA ALA A 29 9.69 5.01 0.09
C ALA A 29 9.41 4.23 -1.21
N VAL A 30 10.11 3.11 -1.44
CA VAL A 30 9.90 2.24 -2.60
C VAL A 30 8.48 1.64 -2.58
N LYS A 31 8.02 1.15 -1.42
CA LYS A 31 6.67 0.65 -1.22
C LYS A 31 5.63 1.70 -1.61
N MET A 32 5.75 2.91 -1.06
CA MET A 32 4.80 4.00 -1.32
C MET A 32 4.78 4.41 -2.80
N PHE A 33 5.94 4.47 -3.43
CA PHE A 33 6.05 4.79 -4.85
C PHE A 33 5.38 3.72 -5.74
N THR A 34 5.62 2.45 -5.43
CA THR A 34 5.03 1.33 -6.17
C THR A 34 3.51 1.27 -5.99
N ALA A 35 3.02 1.45 -4.76
CA ALA A 35 1.61 1.50 -4.45
C ALA A 35 0.89 2.62 -5.21
N ARG A 36 1.44 3.84 -5.22
CA ARG A 36 0.87 4.97 -5.96
C ARG A 36 0.77 4.70 -7.46
N ARG A 37 1.81 4.09 -8.07
CA ARG A 37 1.77 3.71 -9.49
C ARG A 37 0.70 2.65 -9.77
N LEU A 38 0.56 1.68 -8.88
CA LEU A 38 -0.45 0.63 -8.98
C LEU A 38 -1.86 1.23 -8.91
N PHE A 39 -2.12 2.15 -7.97
CA PHE A 39 -3.41 2.84 -7.83
C PHE A 39 -3.81 3.60 -9.09
N VAL A 40 -2.88 4.37 -9.65
CA VAL A 40 -3.14 5.12 -10.88
C VAL A 40 -3.48 4.18 -12.05
N ARG A 41 -2.78 3.05 -12.16
CA ARG A 41 -3.05 2.05 -13.20
C ARG A 41 -4.41 1.37 -13.01
N TRP A 42 -4.73 0.96 -11.80
CA TRP A 42 -6.02 0.34 -11.49
C TRP A 42 -7.18 1.30 -11.72
N ARG A 43 -7.07 2.52 -11.23
CA ARG A 43 -8.08 3.55 -11.46
C ARG A 43 -8.29 3.79 -12.96
N ARG A 44 -7.22 3.94 -13.72
CA ARG A 44 -7.30 4.13 -15.17
C ARG A 44 -7.98 2.95 -15.86
N ALA A 45 -7.56 1.73 -15.56
CA ALA A 45 -8.10 0.52 -16.16
C ALA A 45 -9.60 0.37 -15.86
N LEU A 46 -10.00 0.53 -14.60
CA LEU A 46 -11.40 0.44 -14.18
C LEU A 46 -12.25 1.55 -14.79
N CYS A 47 -11.82 2.80 -14.73
CA CYS A 47 -12.55 3.92 -15.34
C CYS A 47 -12.72 3.72 -16.84
N THR A 48 -11.66 3.35 -17.56
CA THR A 48 -11.74 3.13 -19.01
C THR A 48 -12.68 1.97 -19.35
N HIS A 49 -12.63 0.89 -18.57
CA HIS A 49 -13.51 -0.26 -18.81
C HIS A 49 -14.98 0.10 -18.57
N ILE A 50 -15.30 0.71 -17.43
CA ILE A 50 -16.67 1.09 -17.07
C ILE A 50 -17.21 2.17 -18.01
N GLN A 51 -16.40 3.17 -18.37
CA GLN A 51 -16.77 4.19 -19.35
C GLN A 51 -17.05 3.57 -20.72
N GLY A 52 -16.24 2.58 -21.13
CA GLY A 52 -16.47 1.85 -22.36
C GLY A 52 -17.82 1.15 -22.40
N ILE A 53 -18.24 0.52 -21.30
CA ILE A 53 -19.56 -0.11 -21.16
C ILE A 53 -20.68 0.96 -21.13
N TYR A 54 -20.48 2.03 -20.38
CA TYR A 54 -21.44 3.11 -20.20
C TYR A 54 -21.73 3.86 -21.51
N LEU A 55 -20.70 4.17 -22.28
CA LEU A 55 -20.81 4.91 -23.53
C LEU A 55 -21.17 4.02 -24.72
N HIS A 56 -21.22 2.70 -24.54
CA HIS A 56 -21.50 1.78 -25.64
C HIS A 56 -23.00 1.77 -26.01
N GLY A 57 -23.29 2.13 -27.25
CA GLY A 57 -24.66 2.08 -27.81
C GLY A 57 -25.66 2.98 -27.09
N ILE A 58 -26.80 2.41 -26.71
CA ILE A 58 -27.93 3.08 -26.04
C ILE A 58 -27.82 3.03 -24.50
N ASN A 59 -26.77 2.48 -23.92
CA ASN A 59 -26.68 2.33 -22.47
C ASN A 59 -26.65 3.68 -21.75
N PHE A 60 -25.94 4.66 -22.28
CA PHE A 60 -25.96 6.04 -21.79
C PHE A 60 -27.38 6.60 -21.71
N TYR A 61 -28.13 6.48 -22.81
CA TYR A 61 -29.49 6.98 -22.88
C TYR A 61 -30.46 6.23 -21.96
N LYS A 62 -30.36 4.90 -21.89
CA LYS A 62 -31.13 4.08 -20.98
C LYS A 62 -30.93 4.43 -19.53
N LEU A 63 -29.68 4.58 -19.10
CA LEU A 63 -29.32 4.95 -17.72
C LEU A 63 -29.73 6.40 -17.38
N SER A 64 -29.61 7.31 -18.33
CA SER A 64 -29.88 8.72 -18.08
C SER A 64 -31.39 9.08 -18.14
N VAL A 65 -32.17 8.33 -18.92
CA VAL A 65 -33.61 8.69 -19.18
C VAL A 65 -34.58 7.72 -18.53
N PHE A 66 -34.28 6.43 -18.45
CA PHE A 66 -35.20 5.43 -17.95
C PHE A 66 -34.94 4.99 -16.50
N ASN A 67 -33.78 5.28 -15.96
CA ASN A 67 -33.42 4.82 -14.61
C ASN A 67 -33.26 6.01 -13.67
N GLU A 68 -34.35 6.44 -13.07
CA GLU A 68 -34.37 7.51 -12.06
C GLU A 68 -33.68 7.13 -10.74
N GLU A 69 -33.41 5.83 -10.54
CA GLU A 69 -32.73 5.34 -9.33
C GLU A 69 -31.22 5.67 -9.28
N ILE A 70 -30.59 5.90 -10.45
CA ILE A 70 -29.16 6.22 -10.53
C ILE A 70 -29.00 7.68 -10.90
N ASP A 71 -28.83 8.50 -9.88
CA ASP A 71 -28.53 9.91 -10.05
C ASP A 71 -27.05 10.11 -10.41
N ASN A 72 -26.79 10.88 -11.48
CA ASN A 72 -25.45 11.24 -11.98
C ASN A 72 -24.48 10.05 -12.16
N PRO A 73 -24.75 9.12 -13.09
CA PRO A 73 -23.94 7.90 -13.26
C PRO A 73 -22.49 8.17 -13.62
N ASP A 74 -22.15 9.22 -14.32
CA ASP A 74 -20.81 9.69 -14.66
C ASP A 74 -19.99 10.08 -13.42
N GLN A 75 -20.63 10.78 -12.48
CA GLN A 75 -20.01 11.16 -11.22
C GLN A 75 -19.80 9.95 -10.31
N ARG A 76 -20.77 9.02 -10.26
CA ARG A 76 -20.62 7.76 -9.50
C ARG A 76 -19.51 6.89 -10.05
N ILE A 77 -19.39 6.72 -11.35
CA ILE A 77 -18.32 5.95 -11.97
C ILE A 77 -16.94 6.46 -11.50
N THR A 78 -16.75 7.77 -11.45
CA THR A 78 -15.46 8.35 -11.02
C THR A 78 -15.27 8.30 -9.51
N ALA A 79 -16.27 8.57 -8.72
CA ALA A 79 -16.20 8.59 -7.26
C ALA A 79 -16.09 7.19 -6.67
N ASP A 80 -16.93 6.25 -7.12
CA ASP A 80 -16.95 4.87 -6.60
C ASP A 80 -15.70 4.10 -7.00
N VAL A 81 -15.21 4.28 -8.23
CA VAL A 81 -13.92 3.69 -8.64
C VAL A 81 -12.77 4.26 -7.82
N ASN A 82 -12.77 5.55 -7.51
CA ASN A 82 -11.75 6.14 -6.66
C ASN A 82 -11.80 5.58 -5.23
N SER A 83 -12.98 5.47 -4.66
CA SER A 83 -13.20 4.90 -3.33
C SER A 83 -12.77 3.43 -3.28
N LEU A 84 -13.16 2.64 -4.27
CA LEU A 84 -12.79 1.24 -4.39
C LEU A 84 -11.26 1.07 -4.48
N VAL A 85 -10.60 1.81 -5.36
CA VAL A 85 -9.16 1.71 -5.57
C VAL A 85 -8.39 2.18 -4.33
N THR A 86 -8.85 3.20 -3.62
CA THR A 86 -8.19 3.66 -2.39
C THR A 86 -8.35 2.67 -1.25
N THR A 87 -9.54 2.09 -1.08
CA THR A 87 -9.81 1.12 -0.02
C THR A 87 -9.05 -0.19 -0.25
N TYR A 88 -9.21 -0.80 -1.41
CA TYR A 88 -8.50 -2.04 -1.74
C TYR A 88 -6.99 -1.84 -1.85
N GLY A 89 -6.58 -0.72 -2.37
CA GLY A 89 -5.18 -0.40 -2.48
C GLY A 89 -4.50 -0.19 -1.13
N GLY A 90 -5.19 0.39 -0.16
CA GLY A 90 -4.74 0.49 1.23
C GLY A 90 -4.52 -0.91 1.84
N LEU A 91 -5.52 -1.78 1.74
CA LEU A 91 -5.45 -3.17 2.23
C LEU A 91 -4.26 -3.92 1.61
N VAL A 92 -4.09 -3.86 0.29
CA VAL A 92 -3.00 -4.55 -0.40
C VAL A 92 -1.64 -3.98 -0.03
N SER A 93 -1.53 -2.65 0.11
CA SER A 93 -0.23 -2.03 0.39
C SER A 93 0.20 -2.14 1.86
N ASP A 94 -0.71 -2.13 2.80
CA ASP A 94 -0.37 -2.06 4.22
C ASP A 94 -0.37 -3.43 4.89
N ASP A 95 -1.35 -4.26 4.62
CA ASP A 95 -1.53 -5.52 5.34
C ASP A 95 -0.89 -6.72 4.63
N LEU A 96 -0.99 -6.82 3.32
CA LEU A 96 -0.56 -8.00 2.58
C LEU A 96 0.95 -8.24 2.62
N PHE A 97 1.76 -7.18 2.70
CA PHE A 97 3.22 -7.28 2.73
C PHE A 97 3.82 -7.25 4.14
N ILE A 98 3.22 -6.50 5.05
CA ILE A 98 3.78 -6.33 6.40
C ILE A 98 3.49 -7.54 7.28
N LEU A 99 2.27 -8.09 7.21
CA LEU A 99 1.84 -9.21 8.04
C LEU A 99 2.72 -10.47 7.88
N PRO A 100 2.98 -11.00 6.67
CA PRO A 100 3.80 -12.22 6.53
C PRO A 100 5.26 -11.98 6.93
N ILE A 101 5.81 -10.78 6.70
CA ILE A 101 7.18 -10.46 7.11
C ILE A 101 7.28 -10.38 8.64
N ALA A 102 6.34 -9.71 9.29
CA ALA A 102 6.29 -9.61 10.73
C ALA A 102 6.09 -10.98 11.40
N THR A 103 5.17 -11.78 10.87
CA THR A 103 4.91 -13.14 11.39
C THR A 103 6.13 -14.05 11.22
N GLY A 104 6.81 -14.00 10.09
CA GLY A 104 8.05 -14.74 9.85
C GLY A 104 9.17 -14.33 10.79
N TYR A 105 9.35 -13.04 11.01
CA TYR A 105 10.33 -12.53 11.96
C TYR A 105 10.05 -12.97 13.41
N TYR A 106 8.81 -12.88 13.86
CA TYR A 106 8.43 -13.31 15.21
C TYR A 106 8.56 -14.82 15.38
N ALA A 107 8.17 -15.61 14.39
CA ALA A 107 8.34 -17.07 14.40
C ALA A 107 9.82 -17.46 14.52
N TYR A 108 10.69 -16.83 13.73
CA TYR A 108 12.14 -17.02 13.79
C TYR A 108 12.69 -16.67 15.18
N LYS A 109 12.30 -15.52 15.74
CA LYS A 109 12.76 -15.07 17.05
C LYS A 109 12.33 -16.02 18.19
N VAL A 110 11.11 -16.53 18.12
CA VAL A 110 10.58 -17.51 19.09
C VAL A 110 11.37 -18.82 19.00
N GLN A 111 11.64 -19.31 17.78
CA GLN A 111 12.41 -20.53 17.57
C GLN A 111 13.85 -20.40 18.13
N MET A 112 14.50 -19.26 17.88
CA MET A 112 15.85 -19.00 18.41
C MET A 112 15.88 -18.92 19.94
N ASN A 113 14.86 -18.36 20.58
CA ASN A 113 14.76 -18.32 22.03
C ASN A 113 14.53 -19.72 22.65
N ILE A 114 13.79 -20.60 21.97
CA ILE A 114 13.54 -21.98 22.44
C ILE A 114 14.81 -22.83 22.31
N LEU A 115 15.62 -22.60 21.27
CA LEU A 115 16.87 -23.35 21.03
C LEU A 115 18.02 -22.92 21.95
N ASN A 116 17.94 -21.73 22.55
CA ASN A 116 18.95 -21.22 23.48
C ASN A 116 18.60 -21.48 24.97
N PHE A 117 17.54 -22.23 25.25
CA PHE A 117 17.20 -22.78 26.55
C PHE A 117 17.56 -24.25 26.64
#